data_1a1d6ae2c3bd8898a13324ead6db9189
#
_entry.id   1a1d6ae2c3bd8898a13324ead6db9189
#
_cell.length_a   1.000
_cell.length_b   1.000
_cell.length_c   1.000
_cell.angle_alpha   90.00
_cell.angle_beta   90.00
_cell.angle_gamma   90.00
#
_symmetry.space_group_name_H-M   'P 1'
#
loop_
_entity.id
_entity.type
_entity.pdbx_description
1 polymer ?
#
loop_
_entity_poly.entity_id
_entity_poly.type
_entity_poly.pdbx_seq_one_letter_code
_entity_poly.pdbx_strand_id
1 'polypeptide(L)'
;MKNLNKFSKTIGQLLLVILISFFSGLLGSLTVLQFNQKQGNGEQNSAAVTQTASKNENSITQAVDKVKDAVVSIITYSGNSQSGFAGTDDTDTDSNTEQINSEGSGVIYKKDGDDAYLVTNTHVISGAKKVDIRLADGTKVPGEIVGSDTYSDIAVVKISSEKVSTVAEFGDSSQ
;
A
#
# COMPACT_ATOMS: atom_id res chain seq x y z
N MET A 1 67.07 6.65 -24.50
CA MET A 1 66.21 7.86 -24.51
C MET A 1 65.05 7.85 -25.52
N LYS A 2 64.92 6.85 -26.39
CA LYS A 2 63.82 6.83 -27.42
C LYS A 2 62.46 6.33 -26.92
N ASN A 3 62.37 5.65 -25.80
CA ASN A 3 61.15 5.06 -25.32
C ASN A 3 60.28 5.97 -24.43
N LEU A 4 60.86 7.00 -23.81
CA LEU A 4 60.11 7.97 -22.99
C LEU A 4 59.19 8.86 -23.87
N ASN A 5 59.63 9.22 -25.07
CA ASN A 5 58.86 10.10 -25.97
C ASN A 5 57.64 9.38 -26.58
N LYS A 6 57.67 8.05 -26.74
CA LYS A 6 56.50 7.29 -27.22
C LYS A 6 55.43 7.19 -26.14
N PHE A 7 55.84 6.95 -24.88
CA PHE A 7 54.96 6.85 -23.75
C PHE A 7 54.23 8.15 -23.41
N SER A 8 54.93 9.27 -23.47
CA SER A 8 54.35 10.63 -23.35
C SER A 8 53.33 10.97 -24.42
N LYS A 9 53.58 10.57 -25.64
CA LYS A 9 52.58 10.80 -26.77
C LYS A 9 51.34 9.94 -26.59
N THR A 10 51.47 8.72 -26.15
CA THR A 10 50.31 7.82 -25.92
C THR A 10 49.42 8.33 -24.78
N ILE A 11 50.04 8.79 -23.69
CA ILE A 11 49.31 9.39 -22.54
C ILE A 11 48.62 10.68 -22.98
N GLY A 12 49.26 11.51 -23.77
CA GLY A 12 48.63 12.73 -24.30
C GLY A 12 47.43 12.44 -25.18
N GLN A 13 47.50 11.42 -26.06
CA GLN A 13 46.39 11.00 -26.88
C GLN A 13 45.23 10.44 -26.02
N LEU A 14 45.51 9.68 -25.01
CA LEU A 14 44.49 9.10 -24.08
C LEU A 14 43.76 10.21 -23.31
N LEU A 15 44.51 11.21 -22.79
CA LEU A 15 43.93 12.38 -22.14
C LEU A 15 43.05 13.20 -23.06
N LEU A 16 43.46 13.35 -24.34
CA LEU A 16 42.71 14.09 -25.31
C LEU A 16 41.37 13.42 -25.68
N VAL A 17 41.35 12.07 -25.77
CA VAL A 17 40.13 11.31 -26.01
C VAL A 17 39.17 11.43 -24.79
N ILE A 18 39.68 11.39 -23.58
CA ILE A 18 38.88 11.57 -22.35
C ILE A 18 38.27 12.98 -22.32
N LEU A 19 39.01 14.00 -22.66
CA LEU A 19 38.55 15.37 -22.71
C LEU A 19 37.44 15.56 -23.77
N ILE A 20 37.62 15.00 -24.97
CA ILE A 20 36.61 15.07 -26.04
C ILE A 20 35.30 14.35 -25.61
N SER A 21 35.40 13.19 -24.96
CA SER A 21 34.25 12.45 -24.49
C SER A 21 33.49 13.23 -23.40
N PHE A 22 34.20 13.89 -22.48
CA PHE A 22 33.60 14.71 -21.45
C PHE A 22 32.88 15.93 -22.01
N PHE A 23 33.51 16.64 -22.98
CA PHE A 23 32.85 17.78 -23.64
C PHE A 23 31.66 17.39 -24.49
N SER A 24 31.70 16.23 -25.17
CA SER A 24 30.57 15.71 -25.94
C SER A 24 29.36 15.42 -25.05
N GLY A 25 29.59 14.86 -23.86
CA GLY A 25 28.51 14.62 -22.86
C GLY A 25 27.86 15.91 -22.35
N LEU A 26 28.69 16.94 -22.11
CA LEU A 26 28.23 18.24 -21.62
C LEU A 26 27.37 19.00 -22.68
N LEU A 27 27.78 18.96 -23.93
CA LEU A 27 26.98 19.56 -25.02
C LEU A 27 25.66 18.81 -25.24
N GLY A 28 25.65 17.48 -25.11
CA GLY A 28 24.44 16.66 -25.22
C GLY A 28 23.38 17.00 -24.17
N SER A 29 23.81 17.25 -22.92
CA SER A 29 22.89 17.59 -21.83
C SER A 29 22.25 18.96 -21.98
N LEU A 30 22.98 19.94 -22.52
CA LEU A 30 22.45 21.28 -22.80
C LEU A 30 21.41 21.30 -23.94
N THR A 31 21.55 20.44 -24.94
CA THR A 31 20.58 20.35 -26.02
C THR A 31 19.27 19.72 -25.58
N VAL A 32 19.31 18.73 -24.64
CA VAL A 32 18.11 18.13 -24.08
C VAL A 32 17.33 19.13 -23.20
N LEU A 33 18.02 19.96 -22.43
CA LEU A 33 17.39 21.00 -21.62
C LEU A 33 16.72 22.09 -22.48
N GLN A 34 17.34 22.47 -23.59
CA GLN A 34 16.73 23.46 -24.51
C GLN A 34 15.58 22.88 -25.32
N PHE A 35 15.62 21.58 -25.63
CA PHE A 35 14.53 20.93 -26.36
C PHE A 35 13.27 20.81 -25.49
N ASN A 36 13.41 20.52 -24.17
CA ASN A 36 12.30 20.51 -23.23
C ASN A 36 11.67 21.89 -22.99
N GLN A 37 12.45 22.98 -23.09
CA GLN A 37 11.90 24.35 -22.98
C GLN A 37 11.18 24.83 -24.24
N LYS A 38 11.52 24.28 -25.42
CA LYS A 38 10.91 24.68 -26.70
C LYS A 38 9.61 23.93 -27.01
N GLN A 39 9.30 22.85 -26.27
CA GLN A 39 8.05 22.10 -26.40
C GLN A 39 6.90 22.67 -25.54
N GLY A 40 7.14 23.78 -24.84
CA GLY A 40 6.13 24.49 -24.03
C GLY A 40 5.23 25.47 -24.79
N ASN A 41 5.43 25.69 -26.12
CA ASN A 41 4.61 26.62 -26.92
C ASN A 41 4.19 26.01 -28.26
N GLY A 42 3.52 24.87 -28.23
CA GLY A 42 2.81 24.26 -29.33
C GLY A 42 1.35 24.12 -28.94
N GLU A 43 0.58 25.18 -29.12
CA GLU A 43 -0.88 25.14 -29.06
C GLU A 43 -1.42 24.15 -30.10
N GLN A 44 -2.33 23.34 -29.64
CA GLN A 44 -3.49 22.72 -30.29
C GLN A 44 -3.50 21.20 -30.30
N ASN A 45 -4.51 20.69 -29.59
CA ASN A 45 -5.14 19.38 -29.62
C ASN A 45 -4.79 18.32 -28.54
N SER A 46 -4.04 18.67 -27.46
CA SER A 46 -3.91 17.76 -26.33
C SER A 46 -4.76 18.15 -25.11
N ALA A 47 -5.44 19.30 -25.17
CA ALA A 47 -6.19 19.85 -24.03
C ALA A 47 -7.45 19.02 -23.65
N ALA A 48 -8.04 18.29 -24.60
CA ALA A 48 -9.26 17.53 -24.32
C ALA A 48 -9.01 16.21 -23.57
N VAL A 49 -7.89 15.54 -23.85
CA VAL A 49 -7.52 14.27 -23.18
C VAL A 49 -6.97 14.52 -21.78
N THR A 50 -6.19 15.59 -21.60
CA THR A 50 -5.60 15.92 -20.29
C THR A 50 -6.64 16.43 -19.29
N GLN A 51 -7.68 17.15 -19.74
CA GLN A 51 -8.75 17.60 -18.86
C GLN A 51 -9.68 16.47 -18.42
N THR A 52 -9.89 15.45 -19.26
CA THR A 52 -10.71 14.30 -18.90
C THR A 52 -9.99 13.40 -17.89
N ALA A 53 -8.68 13.18 -18.05
CA ALA A 53 -7.88 12.43 -17.11
C ALA A 53 -7.80 13.14 -15.74
N SER A 54 -7.49 14.44 -15.74
CA SER A 54 -7.41 15.23 -14.49
C SER A 54 -8.74 15.31 -13.74
N LYS A 55 -9.86 15.39 -14.47
CA LYS A 55 -11.19 15.39 -13.83
C LYS A 55 -11.54 14.02 -13.22
N ASN A 56 -11.15 12.94 -13.87
CA ASN A 56 -11.35 11.58 -13.37
C ASN A 56 -10.43 11.29 -12.17
N GLU A 57 -9.17 11.70 -12.20
CA GLU A 57 -8.25 11.56 -11.06
C GLU A 57 -8.77 12.30 -9.82
N ASN A 58 -9.26 13.52 -9.98
CA ASN A 58 -9.86 14.26 -8.87
C ASN A 58 -11.11 13.56 -8.30
N SER A 59 -11.94 12.96 -9.14
CA SER A 59 -13.15 12.26 -8.67
C SER A 59 -12.82 10.97 -7.94
N ILE A 60 -11.82 10.21 -8.40
CA ILE A 60 -11.33 9.00 -7.73
C ILE A 60 -10.68 9.34 -6.39
N THR A 61 -9.81 10.36 -6.37
CA THR A 61 -9.16 10.81 -5.13
C THR A 61 -10.19 11.25 -4.10
N GLN A 62 -11.20 12.01 -4.50
CA GLN A 62 -12.29 12.41 -3.61
C GLN A 62 -13.10 11.22 -3.08
N ALA A 63 -13.37 10.22 -3.92
CA ALA A 63 -14.06 9.01 -3.49
C ALA A 63 -13.23 8.22 -2.46
N VAL A 64 -11.92 8.06 -2.71
CA VAL A 64 -10.99 7.40 -1.76
C VAL A 64 -10.93 8.18 -0.45
N ASP A 65 -10.75 9.50 -0.50
CA ASP A 65 -10.69 10.35 0.69
C ASP A 65 -11.95 10.25 1.56
N LYS A 66 -13.09 10.01 0.93
CA LYS A 66 -14.38 9.89 1.62
C LYS A 66 -14.50 8.60 2.43
N VAL A 67 -13.89 7.51 1.98
CA VAL A 67 -14.08 6.17 2.56
C VAL A 67 -12.84 5.57 3.21
N LYS A 68 -11.64 6.12 2.99
CA LYS A 68 -10.38 5.53 3.47
C LYS A 68 -10.36 5.24 4.97
N ASP A 69 -10.98 6.10 5.79
CA ASP A 69 -11.00 5.96 7.24
C ASP A 69 -12.05 4.94 7.73
N ALA A 70 -12.95 4.50 6.82
CA ALA A 70 -13.89 3.42 7.08
C ALA A 70 -13.33 2.03 6.67
N VAL A 71 -12.22 2.00 5.91
CA VAL A 71 -11.56 0.74 5.52
C VAL A 71 -10.59 0.33 6.62
N VAL A 72 -10.68 -0.93 7.05
CA VAL A 72 -9.92 -1.47 8.17
C VAL A 72 -9.21 -2.78 7.79
N SER A 73 -8.14 -3.12 8.51
CA SER A 73 -7.51 -4.43 8.42
C SER A 73 -8.06 -5.35 9.50
N ILE A 74 -8.32 -6.60 9.15
CA ILE A 74 -8.78 -7.64 10.05
C ILE A 74 -7.65 -8.63 10.26
N ILE A 75 -7.34 -8.92 11.51
CA ILE A 75 -6.31 -9.88 11.91
C ILE A 75 -6.98 -10.93 12.75
N THR A 76 -6.90 -12.18 12.34
CA THR A 76 -7.47 -13.30 13.07
C THR A 76 -6.39 -14.18 13.65
N TYR A 77 -6.69 -14.77 14.80
CA TYR A 77 -5.77 -15.64 15.50
C TYR A 77 -6.38 -17.03 15.68
N SER A 78 -5.58 -18.05 15.39
CA SER A 78 -5.91 -19.44 15.74
C SER A 78 -5.43 -19.73 17.14
N GLY A 79 -6.28 -20.34 17.94
CA GLY A 79 -5.87 -20.84 19.26
C GLY A 79 -5.35 -22.26 19.15
N ASN A 80 -4.28 -22.51 18.46
CA ASN A 80 -3.66 -23.83 18.48
C ASN A 80 -2.41 -23.81 19.37
N SER A 81 -2.64 -24.03 20.65
CA SER A 81 -1.62 -24.56 21.55
C SER A 81 -1.47 -26.05 21.25
N GLN A 82 -0.86 -26.40 20.13
CA GLN A 82 -0.41 -27.77 19.95
C GLN A 82 0.70 -27.83 18.90
N SER A 83 1.90 -27.51 19.30
CA SER A 83 3.07 -28.17 18.77
C SER A 83 3.60 -29.09 19.85
N GLY A 84 2.94 -30.21 20.02
CA GLY A 84 3.47 -31.35 20.74
C GLY A 84 4.52 -32.01 19.86
N PHE A 85 5.78 -31.56 19.95
CA PHE A 85 6.91 -32.44 19.74
C PHE A 85 7.57 -32.62 21.11
N ALA A 86 7.38 -33.80 21.65
CA ALA A 86 8.01 -34.26 22.90
C ALA A 86 9.54 -34.24 22.70
N GLY A 87 10.23 -33.55 23.60
CA GLY A 87 11.69 -33.64 23.69
C GLY A 87 12.27 -32.58 24.59
N THR A 88 12.36 -32.90 25.88
CA THR A 88 13.35 -32.46 26.87
C THR A 88 13.44 -30.99 27.27
N ASP A 89 13.15 -30.85 28.57
CA ASP A 89 13.81 -30.03 29.59
C ASP A 89 13.45 -28.54 29.70
N ASP A 90 12.85 -28.27 30.86
CA ASP A 90 12.90 -27.07 31.68
C ASP A 90 13.26 -25.72 31.05
N THR A 91 12.24 -24.93 30.77
CA THR A 91 12.16 -23.52 31.22
C THR A 91 10.71 -23.04 31.10
N ASP A 92 10.14 -22.54 32.16
CA ASP A 92 8.88 -21.79 32.26
C ASP A 92 8.94 -20.58 31.27
N THR A 93 8.36 -20.76 30.12
CA THR A 93 7.96 -19.65 29.27
C THR A 93 6.51 -19.85 28.90
N ASP A 94 5.66 -19.15 29.64
CA ASP A 94 4.24 -18.94 29.33
C ASP A 94 4.13 -18.20 27.97
N SER A 95 4.53 -18.87 26.91
CA SER A 95 4.42 -18.36 25.54
C SER A 95 3.07 -18.79 24.96
N ASN A 96 2.02 -18.12 25.43
CA ASN A 96 0.73 -18.08 24.76
C ASN A 96 0.91 -17.27 23.44
N THR A 97 1.67 -17.81 22.51
CA THR A 97 1.95 -17.16 21.22
C THR A 97 0.69 -17.29 20.37
N GLU A 98 -0.14 -16.24 20.39
CA GLU A 98 -1.27 -16.12 19.47
C GLU A 98 -0.71 -16.15 18.04
N GLN A 99 -0.96 -17.22 17.31
CA GLN A 99 -0.55 -17.31 15.91
C GLN A 99 -1.59 -16.64 15.02
N ILE A 100 -1.12 -15.73 14.16
CA ILE A 100 -1.97 -15.14 13.13
C ILE A 100 -2.43 -16.25 12.21
N ASN A 101 -3.75 -16.38 12.07
CA ASN A 101 -4.40 -17.36 11.21
C ASN A 101 -4.67 -16.79 9.82
N SER A 102 -5.21 -15.57 9.75
CA SER A 102 -5.58 -14.91 8.51
C SER A 102 -5.51 -13.39 8.68
N GLU A 103 -5.27 -12.71 7.59
CA GLU A 103 -5.40 -11.26 7.48
C GLU A 103 -6.32 -10.92 6.31
N GLY A 104 -7.12 -9.89 6.47
CA GLY A 104 -8.06 -9.44 5.45
C GLY A 104 -8.45 -7.99 5.65
N SER A 105 -9.44 -7.55 4.89
CA SER A 105 -9.98 -6.20 4.94
C SER A 105 -11.45 -6.21 5.32
N GLY A 106 -11.92 -5.11 5.90
CA GLY A 106 -13.31 -4.87 6.18
C GLY A 106 -13.67 -3.41 5.97
N VAL A 107 -14.97 -3.13 5.93
CA VAL A 107 -15.51 -1.78 5.77
C VAL A 107 -16.52 -1.51 6.87
N ILE A 108 -16.29 -0.45 7.65
CA ILE A 108 -17.23 0.00 8.67
C ILE A 108 -18.38 0.70 7.96
N TYR A 109 -19.61 0.20 8.16
CA TYR A 109 -20.79 0.71 7.47
C TYR A 109 -21.86 1.29 8.38
N LYS A 110 -21.76 1.05 9.71
CA LYS A 110 -22.77 1.54 10.66
C LYS A 110 -22.14 1.83 12.02
N LYS A 111 -22.59 2.90 12.67
CA LYS A 111 -22.43 3.15 14.10
C LYS A 111 -23.82 3.10 14.75
N ASP A 112 -23.91 2.48 15.93
CA ASP A 112 -25.13 2.36 16.69
C ASP A 112 -24.81 2.40 18.20
N GLY A 113 -24.97 3.58 18.79
CA GLY A 113 -24.56 3.82 20.17
C GLY A 113 -23.06 3.61 20.37
N ASP A 114 -22.71 2.73 21.30
CA ASP A 114 -21.34 2.41 21.66
C ASP A 114 -20.69 1.36 20.71
N ASP A 115 -21.47 0.82 19.78
CA ASP A 115 -21.03 -0.20 18.83
C ASP A 115 -20.85 0.37 17.42
N ALA A 116 -19.90 -0.19 16.67
CA ALA A 116 -19.76 -0.01 15.23
C ALA A 116 -19.70 -1.37 14.54
N TYR A 117 -20.25 -1.43 13.35
CA TYR A 117 -20.40 -2.66 12.57
C TYR A 117 -19.59 -2.54 11.28
N LEU A 118 -18.83 -3.58 10.98
CA LEU A 118 -18.10 -3.70 9.73
C LEU A 118 -18.47 -4.99 8.99
N VAL A 119 -18.41 -4.93 7.68
CA VAL A 119 -18.60 -6.07 6.80
C VAL A 119 -17.23 -6.56 6.30
N THR A 120 -17.09 -7.87 6.21
CA THR A 120 -15.91 -8.57 5.68
C THR A 120 -16.33 -9.88 5.01
N ASN A 121 -15.36 -10.67 4.55
CA ASN A 121 -15.62 -11.98 4.01
C ASN A 121 -15.60 -13.07 5.11
N THR A 122 -16.47 -14.06 4.96
CA THR A 122 -16.56 -15.20 5.88
C THR A 122 -15.23 -15.97 5.94
N HIS A 123 -14.56 -16.17 4.80
CA HIS A 123 -13.30 -16.91 4.77
C HIS A 123 -12.19 -16.22 5.57
N VAL A 124 -12.22 -14.87 5.72
CA VAL A 124 -11.25 -14.12 6.53
C VAL A 124 -11.36 -14.46 8.00
N ILE A 125 -12.59 -14.63 8.52
CA ILE A 125 -12.85 -14.87 9.93
C ILE A 125 -13.07 -16.35 10.28
N SER A 126 -13.05 -17.22 9.27
CA SER A 126 -13.31 -18.66 9.45
C SER A 126 -12.26 -19.31 10.34
N GLY A 127 -12.71 -20.03 11.37
CA GLY A 127 -11.83 -20.70 12.33
C GLY A 127 -11.10 -19.76 13.30
N ALA A 128 -11.40 -18.46 13.27
CA ALA A 128 -10.80 -17.51 14.19
C ALA A 128 -11.31 -17.73 15.62
N LYS A 129 -10.38 -17.79 16.60
CA LYS A 129 -10.72 -17.74 18.02
C LYS A 129 -10.73 -16.31 18.56
N LYS A 130 -9.95 -15.43 17.92
CA LYS A 130 -9.88 -14.02 18.24
C LYS A 130 -9.78 -13.21 16.96
N VAL A 131 -10.42 -12.06 16.95
CA VAL A 131 -10.40 -11.11 15.85
C VAL A 131 -9.97 -9.76 16.39
N ASP A 132 -8.92 -9.18 15.83
CA ASP A 132 -8.50 -7.81 16.06
C ASP A 132 -8.71 -6.98 14.80
N ILE A 133 -9.25 -5.79 14.97
CA ILE A 133 -9.46 -4.84 13.89
C ILE A 133 -8.44 -3.71 14.01
N ARG A 134 -7.68 -3.45 12.98
CA ARG A 134 -6.79 -2.31 12.89
C ARG A 134 -7.46 -1.20 12.09
N LEU A 135 -7.74 -0.10 12.77
CA LEU A 135 -8.33 1.10 12.18
C LEU A 135 -7.32 1.84 11.29
N ALA A 136 -7.80 2.81 10.51
CA ALA A 136 -6.97 3.59 9.59
C ALA A 136 -5.83 4.37 10.28
N ASP A 137 -6.03 4.77 11.53
CA ASP A 137 -5.02 5.44 12.38
C ASP A 137 -3.98 4.46 12.98
N GLY A 138 -4.11 3.15 12.70
CA GLY A 138 -3.26 2.10 13.24
C GLY A 138 -3.70 1.55 14.60
N THR A 139 -4.71 2.11 15.23
CA THR A 139 -5.26 1.62 16.49
C THR A 139 -5.84 0.23 16.31
N LYS A 140 -5.53 -0.69 17.24
CA LYS A 140 -6.13 -2.03 17.29
C LYS A 140 -7.27 -2.05 18.30
N VAL A 141 -8.40 -2.59 17.87
CA VAL A 141 -9.58 -2.82 18.73
C VAL A 141 -10.05 -4.27 18.58
N PRO A 142 -10.54 -4.92 19.65
CA PRO A 142 -11.07 -6.27 19.57
C PRO A 142 -12.37 -6.26 18.77
N GLY A 143 -12.56 -7.30 17.93
CA GLY A 143 -13.76 -7.54 17.16
C GLY A 143 -14.56 -8.73 17.67
N GLU A 144 -15.87 -8.62 17.68
CA GLU A 144 -16.83 -9.68 17.97
C GLU A 144 -17.56 -10.08 16.70
N ILE A 145 -17.54 -11.36 16.34
CA ILE A 145 -18.26 -11.88 15.19
C ILE A 145 -19.75 -11.89 15.50
N VAL A 146 -20.54 -11.11 14.77
CA VAL A 146 -22.00 -11.02 14.93
C VAL A 146 -22.69 -12.14 14.15
N GLY A 147 -22.19 -12.42 12.95
CA GLY A 147 -22.72 -13.46 12.08
C GLY A 147 -21.93 -13.58 10.79
N SER A 148 -22.14 -14.70 10.11
CA SER A 148 -21.54 -14.95 8.80
C SER A 148 -22.40 -15.88 7.96
N ASP A 149 -22.30 -15.69 6.65
CA ASP A 149 -22.93 -16.56 5.66
C ASP A 149 -21.85 -17.09 4.69
N THR A 150 -21.67 -18.40 4.70
CA THR A 150 -20.68 -19.08 3.84
C THR A 150 -21.09 -19.12 2.37
N TYR A 151 -22.38 -19.00 2.09
CA TYR A 151 -22.86 -19.05 0.71
C TYR A 151 -22.55 -17.75 -0.04
N SER A 152 -22.78 -16.60 0.60
CA SER A 152 -22.47 -15.29 0.05
C SER A 152 -21.04 -14.83 0.37
N ASP A 153 -20.31 -15.56 1.22
CA ASP A 153 -19.01 -15.18 1.75
C ASP A 153 -19.00 -13.81 2.44
N ILE A 154 -20.09 -13.50 3.17
CA ILE A 154 -20.24 -12.24 3.89
C ILE A 154 -20.26 -12.51 5.40
N ALA A 155 -19.53 -11.70 6.15
CA ALA A 155 -19.55 -11.70 7.61
C ALA A 155 -19.66 -10.29 8.17
N VAL A 156 -20.25 -10.19 9.35
CA VAL A 156 -20.38 -8.95 10.13
C VAL A 156 -19.63 -9.10 11.43
N VAL A 157 -18.80 -8.12 11.72
CA VAL A 157 -18.03 -7.99 12.95
C VAL A 157 -18.41 -6.69 13.64
N LYS A 158 -18.55 -6.74 14.97
CA LYS A 158 -18.84 -5.59 15.82
C LYS A 158 -17.57 -5.18 16.56
N ILE A 159 -17.37 -3.88 16.73
CA ILE A 159 -16.27 -3.26 17.50
C ILE A 159 -16.83 -2.11 18.35
N SER A 160 -16.04 -1.62 19.31
CA SER A 160 -16.37 -0.36 19.98
C SER A 160 -16.35 0.81 19.01
N SER A 161 -17.36 1.67 19.09
CA SER A 161 -17.49 2.86 18.23
C SER A 161 -16.59 4.03 18.66
N GLU A 162 -15.96 3.95 19.85
CA GLU A 162 -15.21 5.05 20.46
C GLU A 162 -14.10 5.63 19.55
N LYS A 163 -13.38 4.76 18.85
CA LYS A 163 -12.27 5.15 17.96
C LYS A 163 -12.66 5.22 16.48
N VAL A 164 -13.92 4.98 16.15
CA VAL A 164 -14.41 5.01 14.77
C VAL A 164 -14.78 6.45 14.40
N SER A 165 -14.04 7.03 13.46
CA SER A 165 -14.26 8.39 12.97
C SER A 165 -15.27 8.47 11.83
N THR A 166 -15.28 7.46 10.94
CA THR A 166 -16.01 7.49 9.67
C THR A 166 -16.68 6.14 9.41
N VAL A 167 -17.83 6.18 8.77
CA VAL A 167 -18.53 5.01 8.21
C VAL A 167 -18.71 5.21 6.71
N ALA A 168 -18.62 4.11 5.96
CA ALA A 168 -18.95 4.11 4.54
C ALA A 168 -20.47 3.94 4.35
N GLU A 169 -21.02 4.70 3.42
CA GLU A 169 -22.41 4.55 3.00
C GLU A 169 -22.50 3.55 1.86
N PHE A 170 -23.52 2.69 1.90
CA PHE A 170 -23.82 1.81 0.78
C PHE A 170 -24.43 2.60 -0.37
N GLY A 171 -23.92 2.35 -1.58
CA GLY A 171 -24.52 2.88 -2.79
C GLY A 171 -25.70 2.04 -3.27
N ASP A 172 -26.47 2.59 -4.20
CA ASP A 172 -27.51 1.86 -4.92
C ASP A 172 -26.90 1.23 -6.18
N SER A 173 -26.85 -0.10 -6.24
CA SER A 173 -26.29 -0.84 -7.38
C SER A 173 -27.27 -1.01 -8.54
N SER A 174 -28.49 -0.48 -8.43
CA SER A 174 -29.52 -0.52 -9.47
C SER A 174 -29.47 0.66 -10.45
N GLN A 175 -28.53 1.60 -10.24
CA GLN A 175 -28.33 2.79 -11.09
C GLN A 175 -27.30 2.55 -12.20
#